data_0da2fdf71878aa746b328e490b9fcaaf
#
_entry.id   0da2fdf71878aa746b328e490b9fcaaf
#
_cell.length_a   1.000
_cell.length_b   1.000
_cell.length_c   1.000
_cell.angle_alpha   90.00
_cell.angle_beta   90.00
_cell.angle_gamma   90.00
#
_symmetry.space_group_name_H-M   'P 1'
#
loop_
_entity.id
_entity.type
_entity.pdbx_description
1 polymer ?
#
loop_
_entity_poly.entity_id
_entity_poly.type
_entity_poly.pdbx_seq_one_letter_code
_entity_poly.pdbx_strand_id
1 'polypeptide(L)'
;MAAAALALSACSGGSAPAQSGGDTSLSDVKSKGELIIATEGTYRPFSFHADGAGELTGFDVEIAQAVAGKLGVKATFQETQFDGIFAGLESKRFDTIANQISINDERKAKYDFSTPYTVSTGVVVTKSDNSSINSFADLKGKTTAQSLTSNFYKMAVEAGANVQAVEGWAQSATLVQQGRVDATVNDKLTYLDYAKNTPDSGLKVAAEAPEKTESAMVFRKGSTELTAAVDKALADLKADGTLAKISEKYFGADVTK
;
A
#
# COMPACT_ATOMS: atom_id res chain seq x y z
N MET A 1 -0.07 -83.24 -11.49
CA MET A 1 -0.13 -82.02 -12.30
C MET A 1 -1.08 -81.05 -11.60
N ALA A 2 -0.51 -80.03 -10.88
CA ALA A 2 -1.30 -79.05 -10.13
C ALA A 2 -1.26 -77.75 -10.90
N ALA A 3 -2.42 -77.26 -11.35
CA ALA A 3 -2.55 -75.98 -12.00
C ALA A 3 -2.83 -74.90 -10.95
N ALA A 4 -1.91 -73.98 -10.79
CA ALA A 4 -2.06 -72.78 -9.92
C ALA A 4 -2.74 -71.68 -10.72
N ALA A 5 -3.92 -71.26 -10.27
CA ALA A 5 -4.61 -70.06 -10.80
C ALA A 5 -4.13 -68.81 -10.04
N LEU A 6 -3.47 -67.86 -10.74
CA LEU A 6 -3.18 -66.56 -10.24
C LEU A 6 -4.39 -65.64 -10.41
N ALA A 7 -4.94 -65.15 -9.29
CA ALA A 7 -5.95 -64.11 -9.28
C ALA A 7 -5.25 -62.75 -9.28
N LEU A 8 -5.39 -61.94 -10.35
CA LEU A 8 -5.02 -60.56 -10.39
C LEU A 8 -6.06 -59.69 -9.65
N SER A 9 -5.70 -59.16 -8.49
CA SER A 9 -6.48 -58.12 -7.82
C SER A 9 -6.20 -56.78 -8.50
N ALA A 10 -7.16 -56.28 -9.27
CA ALA A 10 -7.15 -54.90 -9.77
C ALA A 10 -7.45 -53.93 -8.62
N CYS A 11 -6.43 -53.23 -8.12
CA CYS A 11 -6.62 -52.08 -7.27
C CYS A 11 -7.18 -50.92 -8.08
N SER A 12 -8.50 -50.74 -7.99
CA SER A 12 -9.18 -49.52 -8.43
C SER A 12 -8.72 -48.37 -7.56
N GLY A 13 -7.74 -47.62 -8.04
CA GLY A 13 -7.33 -46.34 -7.45
C GLY A 13 -8.44 -45.31 -7.67
N GLY A 14 -9.31 -45.16 -6.68
CA GLY A 14 -10.23 -44.03 -6.62
C GLY A 14 -9.41 -42.74 -6.49
N SER A 15 -9.34 -41.95 -7.57
CA SER A 15 -8.89 -40.59 -7.50
C SER A 15 -9.85 -39.82 -6.60
N ALA A 16 -9.44 -39.54 -5.37
CA ALA A 16 -10.14 -38.58 -4.54
C ALA A 16 -10.22 -37.27 -5.31
N PRO A 17 -11.38 -36.61 -5.38
CA PRO A 17 -11.45 -35.28 -5.96
C PRO A 17 -10.48 -34.37 -5.16
N ALA A 18 -9.59 -33.68 -5.87
CA ALA A 18 -8.80 -32.65 -5.27
C ALA A 18 -9.77 -31.67 -4.60
N GLN A 19 -9.80 -31.66 -3.27
CA GLN A 19 -10.49 -30.62 -2.53
C GLN A 19 -9.87 -29.29 -3.01
N SER A 20 -10.65 -28.53 -3.76
CA SER A 20 -10.39 -27.12 -3.94
C SER A 20 -10.38 -26.53 -2.54
N GLY A 21 -9.19 -26.32 -1.99
CA GLY A 21 -9.05 -25.71 -0.66
C GLY A 21 -9.81 -24.39 -0.70
N GLY A 22 -10.89 -24.29 0.08
CA GLY A 22 -11.65 -23.07 0.24
C GLY A 22 -10.74 -21.95 0.73
N ASP A 23 -11.19 -20.71 0.63
CA ASP A 23 -10.48 -19.58 1.20
C ASP A 23 -10.33 -19.78 2.72
N THR A 24 -9.09 -19.85 3.19
CA THR A 24 -8.74 -19.99 4.62
C THR A 24 -8.15 -18.70 5.19
N SER A 25 -8.11 -17.62 4.40
CA SER A 25 -7.38 -16.39 4.75
C SER A 25 -7.81 -15.81 6.10
N LEU A 26 -9.10 -15.75 6.39
CA LEU A 26 -9.61 -15.26 7.67
C LEU A 26 -9.35 -16.28 8.81
N SER A 27 -9.62 -17.57 8.57
CA SER A 27 -9.42 -18.60 9.59
C SER A 27 -7.95 -18.77 9.97
N ASP A 28 -7.02 -18.59 9.03
CA ASP A 28 -5.59 -18.60 9.28
C ASP A 28 -5.16 -17.45 10.21
N VAL A 29 -5.62 -16.22 9.93
CA VAL A 29 -5.40 -15.04 10.77
C VAL A 29 -5.98 -15.24 12.17
N LYS A 30 -7.22 -15.75 12.27
CA LYS A 30 -7.88 -16.03 13.55
C LYS A 30 -7.14 -17.10 14.36
N SER A 31 -6.68 -18.15 13.72
CA SER A 31 -5.97 -19.26 14.37
C SER A 31 -4.60 -18.84 14.89
N LYS A 32 -3.89 -17.96 14.17
CA LYS A 32 -2.62 -17.38 14.63
C LYS A 32 -2.83 -16.36 15.76
N GLY A 33 -4.02 -15.77 15.88
CA GLY A 33 -4.31 -14.67 16.79
C GLY A 33 -3.67 -13.33 16.40
N GLU A 34 -3.13 -13.22 15.19
CA GLU A 34 -2.50 -12.01 14.69
C GLU A 34 -2.77 -11.79 13.19
N LEU A 35 -2.85 -10.51 12.81
CA LEU A 35 -2.82 -10.04 11.42
C LEU A 35 -1.43 -9.48 11.15
N ILE A 36 -0.70 -10.11 10.23
CA ILE A 36 0.64 -9.64 9.83
C ILE A 36 0.49 -8.65 8.70
N ILE A 37 0.94 -7.41 8.91
CA ILE A 37 0.71 -6.25 8.06
C ILE A 37 2.04 -5.72 7.55
N ALA A 38 2.19 -5.61 6.23
CA ALA A 38 3.36 -4.95 5.65
C ALA A 38 3.16 -3.45 5.54
N THR A 39 4.23 -2.70 5.82
CA THR A 39 4.32 -1.25 5.67
C THR A 39 5.78 -0.83 5.49
N GLU A 40 6.06 0.43 5.12
CA GLU A 40 7.45 0.88 4.92
C GLU A 40 8.15 1.31 6.22
N GLY A 41 7.45 1.94 7.17
CA GLY A 41 8.08 2.53 8.36
C GLY A 41 8.85 3.84 8.08
N THR A 42 8.94 4.27 6.84
CA THR A 42 9.67 5.49 6.39
C THR A 42 8.80 6.46 5.59
N TYR A 43 7.49 6.20 5.52
CA TYR A 43 6.54 6.97 4.70
C TYR A 43 5.58 7.80 5.54
N ARG A 44 6.07 8.95 6.07
CA ARG A 44 5.23 9.93 6.78
C ARG A 44 4.16 10.54 5.86
N PRO A 45 2.94 10.83 6.38
CA PRO A 45 2.45 10.58 7.74
C PRO A 45 1.75 9.22 7.91
N PHE A 46 1.90 8.32 6.95
CA PHE A 46 1.16 7.05 6.88
C PHE A 46 1.76 5.93 7.72
N SER A 47 3.08 5.76 7.63
CA SER A 47 3.84 4.72 8.33
C SER A 47 5.26 5.23 8.61
N PHE A 48 5.59 5.49 9.87
CA PHE A 48 6.88 6.06 10.25
C PHE A 48 7.19 5.81 11.73
N HIS A 49 8.46 5.93 12.08
CA HIS A 49 8.90 5.89 13.49
C HIS A 49 8.82 7.27 14.11
N ALA A 50 8.20 7.35 15.30
CA ALA A 50 8.21 8.57 16.10
C ALA A 50 9.67 8.99 16.38
N ASP A 51 9.97 10.28 16.23
CA ASP A 51 11.31 10.83 16.41
C ASP A 51 12.43 10.13 15.61
N GLY A 52 12.06 9.45 14.51
CA GLY A 52 12.98 8.75 13.61
C GLY A 52 13.45 7.36 14.07
N ALA A 53 13.26 6.98 15.34
CA ALA A 53 13.69 5.70 15.90
C ALA A 53 12.76 5.17 17.03
N GLY A 54 11.64 5.83 17.29
CA GLY A 54 10.64 5.43 18.28
C GLY A 54 9.73 4.31 17.79
N GLU A 55 8.56 4.20 18.39
CA GLU A 55 7.56 3.21 17.97
C GLU A 55 7.03 3.52 16.56
N LEU A 56 6.69 2.45 15.83
CA LEU A 56 6.04 2.56 14.53
C LEU A 56 4.63 3.15 14.71
N THR A 57 4.34 4.22 14.01
CA THR A 57 3.07 4.96 14.05
C THR A 57 2.71 5.49 12.66
N GLY A 58 1.58 6.15 12.54
CA GLY A 58 1.12 6.76 11.30
C GLY A 58 -0.34 6.43 11.01
N PHE A 59 -0.89 7.13 10.04
CA PHE A 59 -2.30 7.01 9.65
C PHE A 59 -2.68 5.57 9.29
N ASP A 60 -1.89 4.93 8.41
CA ASP A 60 -2.13 3.54 7.99
C ASP A 60 -1.92 2.55 9.14
N VAL A 61 -0.91 2.81 9.98
CA VAL A 61 -0.59 1.97 11.13
C VAL A 61 -1.76 1.96 12.13
N GLU A 62 -2.30 3.14 12.47
CA GLU A 62 -3.41 3.24 13.42
C GLU A 62 -4.72 2.66 12.85
N ILE A 63 -5.00 2.85 11.55
CA ILE A 63 -6.16 2.21 10.91
C ILE A 63 -6.01 0.69 10.93
N ALA A 64 -4.84 0.17 10.56
CA ALA A 64 -4.59 -1.28 10.55
C ALA A 64 -4.65 -1.89 11.95
N GLN A 65 -4.18 -1.19 12.99
CA GLN A 65 -4.35 -1.58 14.40
C GLN A 65 -5.83 -1.63 14.80
N ALA A 66 -6.60 -0.60 14.43
CA ALA A 66 -8.03 -0.56 14.72
C ALA A 66 -8.80 -1.68 13.99
N VAL A 67 -8.46 -1.97 12.74
CA VAL A 67 -9.01 -3.10 11.97
C VAL A 67 -8.70 -4.43 12.64
N ALA A 68 -7.43 -4.69 13.01
CA ALA A 68 -7.04 -5.91 13.73
C ALA A 68 -7.80 -6.06 15.06
N GLY A 69 -8.00 -4.95 15.79
CA GLY A 69 -8.82 -4.91 17.02
C GLY A 69 -10.27 -5.31 16.75
N LYS A 70 -10.92 -4.81 15.69
CA LYS A 70 -12.27 -5.24 15.29
C LYS A 70 -12.32 -6.71 14.87
N LEU A 71 -11.24 -7.22 14.28
CA LEU A 71 -11.10 -8.65 14.00
C LEU A 71 -10.84 -9.49 15.25
N GLY A 72 -10.53 -8.89 16.40
CA GLY A 72 -10.20 -9.61 17.65
C GLY A 72 -8.85 -10.33 17.59
N VAL A 73 -7.87 -9.79 16.85
CA VAL A 73 -6.51 -10.30 16.72
C VAL A 73 -5.49 -9.17 16.94
N LYS A 74 -4.24 -9.54 17.20
CA LYS A 74 -3.14 -8.58 17.31
C LYS A 74 -2.73 -8.06 15.94
N ALA A 75 -2.42 -6.77 15.81
CA ALA A 75 -1.70 -6.23 14.66
C ALA A 75 -0.20 -6.45 14.85
N THR A 76 0.46 -7.08 13.87
CA THR A 76 1.90 -7.28 13.84
C THR A 76 2.45 -6.69 12.54
N PHE A 77 3.34 -5.71 12.64
CA PHE A 77 3.87 -5.02 11.45
C PHE A 77 5.19 -5.63 11.01
N GLN A 78 5.35 -5.76 9.68
CA GLN A 78 6.61 -6.09 9.03
C GLN A 78 6.99 -4.94 8.10
N GLU A 79 8.11 -4.29 8.43
CA GLU A 79 8.63 -3.21 7.61
C GLU A 79 9.40 -3.78 6.42
N THR A 80 9.17 -3.17 5.26
CA THR A 80 9.83 -3.56 4.00
C THR A 80 9.81 -2.39 3.02
N GLN A 81 10.77 -2.35 2.12
CA GLN A 81 10.81 -1.35 1.05
C GLN A 81 9.61 -1.53 0.10
N PHE A 82 9.09 -0.41 -0.43
CA PHE A 82 7.91 -0.42 -1.29
C PHE A 82 8.06 -1.35 -2.49
N ASP A 83 9.22 -1.34 -3.16
CA ASP A 83 9.45 -2.14 -4.36
C ASP A 83 9.44 -3.67 -4.10
N GLY A 84 9.60 -4.10 -2.85
CA GLY A 84 9.51 -5.50 -2.44
C GLY A 84 8.18 -5.92 -1.81
N ILE A 85 7.26 -4.96 -1.56
CA ILE A 85 6.09 -5.21 -0.72
C ILE A 85 5.09 -6.20 -1.34
N PHE A 86 4.85 -6.11 -2.65
CA PHE A 86 3.93 -7.03 -3.34
C PHE A 86 4.49 -8.46 -3.42
N ALA A 87 5.78 -8.61 -3.71
CA ALA A 87 6.44 -9.92 -3.73
C ALA A 87 6.40 -10.59 -2.33
N GLY A 88 6.52 -9.80 -1.26
CA GLY A 88 6.33 -10.25 0.11
C GLY A 88 4.92 -10.78 0.38
N LEU A 89 3.89 -10.07 -0.12
CA LEU A 89 2.48 -10.51 -0.02
C LEU A 89 2.24 -11.82 -0.76
N GLU A 90 2.73 -11.94 -2.00
CA GLU A 90 2.61 -13.14 -2.83
C GLU A 90 3.29 -14.35 -2.19
N SER A 91 4.47 -14.15 -1.59
CA SER A 91 5.22 -15.19 -0.88
C SER A 91 4.68 -15.49 0.54
N LYS A 92 3.54 -14.92 0.92
CA LYS A 92 2.86 -15.13 2.23
C LYS A 92 3.71 -14.71 3.44
N ARG A 93 4.63 -13.77 3.27
CA ARG A 93 5.40 -13.21 4.41
C ARG A 93 4.52 -12.42 5.35
N PHE A 94 3.43 -11.85 4.84
CA PHE A 94 2.41 -11.12 5.59
C PHE A 94 1.02 -11.37 4.97
N ASP A 95 -0.01 -11.03 5.71
CA ASP A 95 -1.39 -11.31 5.34
C ASP A 95 -1.99 -10.17 4.50
N THR A 96 -1.56 -8.93 4.75
CA THR A 96 -2.05 -7.72 4.09
C THR A 96 -0.98 -6.63 4.00
N ILE A 97 -1.22 -5.64 3.15
CA ILE A 97 -0.42 -4.42 3.06
C ILE A 97 -1.29 -3.24 3.48
N ALA A 98 -0.78 -2.38 4.37
CA ALA A 98 -1.33 -1.07 4.71
C ALA A 98 -0.21 -0.03 4.53
N ASN A 99 -0.17 0.61 3.36
CA ASN A 99 0.90 1.53 2.94
C ASN A 99 0.46 2.45 1.80
N GLN A 100 -0.73 3.04 1.90
CA GLN A 100 -1.31 3.92 0.87
C GLN A 100 -1.32 3.29 -0.53
N ILE A 101 -1.71 2.02 -0.61
CA ILE A 101 -1.73 1.32 -1.90
C ILE A 101 -2.93 1.81 -2.72
N SER A 102 -2.64 2.56 -3.76
CA SER A 102 -3.64 3.07 -4.70
C SER A 102 -4.33 1.93 -5.43
N ILE A 103 -5.65 2.02 -5.50
CA ILE A 103 -6.49 1.12 -6.29
C ILE A 103 -6.36 1.49 -7.77
N ASN A 104 -5.97 0.54 -8.61
CA ASN A 104 -5.97 0.66 -10.07
C ASN A 104 -6.25 -0.71 -10.72
N ASP A 105 -6.55 -0.71 -12.02
CA ASP A 105 -7.00 -1.93 -12.72
C ASP A 105 -5.89 -2.99 -12.80
N GLU A 106 -4.63 -2.59 -12.97
CA GLU A 106 -3.50 -3.53 -13.00
C GLU A 106 -3.37 -4.27 -11.67
N ARG A 107 -3.48 -3.55 -10.54
CA ARG A 107 -3.41 -4.13 -9.20
C ARG A 107 -4.66 -4.95 -8.87
N LYS A 108 -5.86 -4.50 -9.25
CA LYS A 108 -7.13 -5.26 -9.09
C LYS A 108 -7.09 -6.61 -9.82
N ALA A 109 -6.41 -6.69 -10.94
CA ALA A 109 -6.26 -7.95 -11.67
C ALA A 109 -5.47 -9.00 -10.86
N LYS A 110 -4.53 -8.57 -10.03
CA LYS A 110 -3.58 -9.44 -9.29
C LYS A 110 -3.92 -9.62 -7.81
N TYR A 111 -4.63 -8.67 -7.21
CA TYR A 111 -4.86 -8.58 -5.76
C TYR A 111 -6.32 -8.30 -5.46
N ASP A 112 -6.73 -8.63 -4.23
CA ASP A 112 -8.00 -8.17 -3.66
C ASP A 112 -7.73 -6.91 -2.81
N PHE A 113 -8.71 -6.03 -2.77
CA PHE A 113 -8.63 -4.76 -2.05
C PHE A 113 -9.78 -4.65 -1.07
N SER A 114 -9.53 -4.06 0.09
CA SER A 114 -10.61 -3.59 0.95
C SER A 114 -11.36 -2.42 0.30
N THR A 115 -12.46 -2.01 0.91
CA THR A 115 -13.03 -0.67 0.70
C THR A 115 -11.94 0.37 0.97
N PRO A 116 -11.90 1.48 0.19
CA PRO A 116 -10.90 2.51 0.38
C PRO A 116 -11.08 3.21 1.75
N TYR A 117 -9.97 3.58 2.36
CA TYR A 117 -9.94 4.33 3.61
C TYR A 117 -9.24 5.69 3.48
N THR A 118 -8.71 6.02 2.30
CA THR A 118 -8.09 7.32 1.99
C THR A 118 -8.47 7.75 0.58
N VAL A 119 -8.77 9.05 0.44
CA VAL A 119 -8.95 9.72 -0.85
C VAL A 119 -7.95 10.87 -0.91
N SER A 120 -7.10 10.89 -1.93
CA SER A 120 -6.07 11.89 -2.14
C SER A 120 -5.88 12.20 -3.62
N THR A 121 -4.81 12.87 -4.01
CA THR A 121 -4.43 13.12 -5.41
C THR A 121 -2.91 13.10 -5.56
N GLY A 122 -2.43 12.73 -6.74
CA GLY A 122 -1.02 12.84 -7.10
C GLY A 122 -0.61 14.29 -7.36
N VAL A 123 0.58 14.68 -6.89
CA VAL A 123 1.15 16.01 -7.12
C VAL A 123 2.55 15.92 -7.68
N VAL A 124 2.90 16.86 -8.55
CA VAL A 124 4.27 17.12 -8.99
C VAL A 124 4.91 18.06 -7.99
N VAL A 125 6.01 17.64 -7.39
CA VAL A 125 6.79 18.46 -6.45
C VAL A 125 8.12 18.84 -7.07
N THR A 126 8.44 20.14 -7.02
CA THR A 126 9.67 20.74 -7.55
C THR A 126 10.34 21.63 -6.52
N LYS A 127 11.52 22.15 -6.83
CA LYS A 127 12.07 23.28 -6.08
C LYS A 127 11.14 24.50 -6.16
N SER A 128 11.09 25.29 -5.11
CA SER A 128 10.22 26.47 -5.02
C SER A 128 10.55 27.55 -6.07
N ASP A 129 11.81 27.65 -6.50
CA ASP A 129 12.29 28.56 -7.55
C ASP A 129 12.12 28.01 -8.98
N ASN A 130 11.67 26.76 -9.15
CA ASN A 130 11.40 26.19 -10.47
C ASN A 130 10.18 26.89 -11.11
N SER A 131 10.37 27.42 -12.33
CA SER A 131 9.31 28.04 -13.12
C SER A 131 9.00 27.29 -14.44
N SER A 132 9.73 26.22 -14.70
CA SER A 132 9.63 25.47 -15.97
C SER A 132 8.65 24.29 -15.93
N ILE A 133 8.20 23.88 -14.73
CA ILE A 133 7.24 22.79 -14.54
C ILE A 133 6.02 23.36 -13.83
N ASN A 134 4.87 23.36 -14.51
CA ASN A 134 3.58 23.87 -14.03
C ASN A 134 2.42 22.90 -14.31
N SER A 135 2.70 21.80 -15.00
CA SER A 135 1.75 20.73 -15.31
C SER A 135 2.46 19.40 -15.39
N PHE A 136 1.72 18.29 -15.40
CA PHE A 136 2.28 16.95 -15.67
C PHE A 136 2.93 16.87 -17.07
N ALA A 137 2.39 17.56 -18.06
CA ALA A 137 2.94 17.57 -19.41
C ALA A 137 4.36 18.17 -19.48
N ASP A 138 4.71 19.08 -18.57
CA ASP A 138 6.04 19.69 -18.49
C ASP A 138 7.10 18.73 -17.95
N LEU A 139 6.72 17.55 -17.48
CA LEU A 139 7.65 16.49 -17.08
C LEU A 139 8.33 15.81 -18.28
N LYS A 140 7.84 16.04 -19.50
CA LYS A 140 8.43 15.45 -20.73
C LYS A 140 9.90 15.80 -20.84
N GLY A 141 10.75 14.75 -20.86
CA GLY A 141 12.21 14.88 -20.94
C GLY A 141 12.90 15.35 -19.66
N LYS A 142 12.14 15.65 -18.59
CA LYS A 142 12.68 15.98 -17.26
C LYS A 142 13.10 14.72 -16.52
N THR A 143 13.96 14.86 -15.52
CA THR A 143 14.34 13.76 -14.65
C THR A 143 13.52 13.84 -13.35
N THR A 144 12.85 12.73 -13.00
CA THR A 144 12.10 12.59 -11.75
C THR A 144 12.65 11.45 -10.90
N ALA A 145 12.40 11.46 -9.60
CA ALA A 145 12.82 10.41 -8.68
C ALA A 145 11.58 9.65 -8.15
N GLN A 146 11.51 8.32 -8.34
CA GLN A 146 10.34 7.48 -7.99
C GLN A 146 10.75 6.08 -7.53
N SER A 147 9.94 5.48 -6.65
CA SER A 147 9.97 4.04 -6.41
C SER A 147 9.34 3.33 -7.61
N LEU A 148 10.04 2.34 -8.19
CA LEU A 148 9.73 1.81 -9.52
C LEU A 148 8.40 1.07 -9.65
N THR A 149 7.86 0.53 -8.54
CA THR A 149 6.58 -0.18 -8.54
C THR A 149 5.40 0.70 -8.12
N SER A 150 5.64 2.02 -7.88
CA SER A 150 4.61 2.96 -7.47
C SER A 150 3.72 3.40 -8.63
N ASN A 151 2.47 3.76 -8.33
CA ASN A 151 1.59 4.44 -9.30
C ASN A 151 2.16 5.80 -9.73
N PHE A 152 2.94 6.46 -8.88
CA PHE A 152 3.60 7.73 -9.19
C PHE A 152 4.72 7.57 -10.22
N TYR A 153 5.43 6.43 -10.21
CA TYR A 153 6.34 6.06 -11.30
C TYR A 153 5.61 6.00 -12.64
N LYS A 154 4.46 5.32 -12.67
CA LYS A 154 3.64 5.21 -13.88
C LYS A 154 3.20 6.58 -14.37
N MET A 155 2.69 7.45 -13.48
CA MET A 155 2.29 8.82 -13.81
C MET A 155 3.47 9.62 -14.40
N ALA A 156 4.67 9.51 -13.83
CA ALA A 156 5.86 10.20 -14.32
C ALA A 156 6.29 9.71 -15.72
N VAL A 157 6.29 8.39 -15.93
CA VAL A 157 6.64 7.77 -17.23
C VAL A 157 5.61 8.11 -18.30
N GLU A 158 4.32 8.06 -18.00
CA GLU A 158 3.24 8.44 -18.91
C GLU A 158 3.32 9.93 -19.30
N ALA A 159 3.80 10.78 -18.39
CA ALA A 159 4.10 12.18 -18.68
C ALA A 159 5.39 12.39 -19.48
N GLY A 160 6.14 11.31 -19.80
CA GLY A 160 7.37 11.37 -20.59
C GLY A 160 8.63 11.73 -19.81
N ALA A 161 8.63 11.59 -18.47
CA ALA A 161 9.81 11.83 -17.65
C ALA A 161 10.83 10.69 -17.74
N ASN A 162 12.10 11.02 -17.54
CA ASN A 162 13.16 10.06 -17.25
C ASN A 162 13.16 9.79 -15.74
N VAL A 163 13.11 8.53 -15.31
CA VAL A 163 12.97 8.22 -13.89
C VAL A 163 14.28 7.71 -13.30
N GLN A 164 14.74 8.37 -12.24
CA GLN A 164 15.77 7.87 -11.34
C GLN A 164 15.10 7.05 -10.23
N ALA A 165 15.49 5.78 -10.08
CA ALA A 165 14.99 4.91 -9.03
C ALA A 165 15.46 5.37 -7.65
N VAL A 166 14.54 5.34 -6.67
CA VAL A 166 14.78 5.64 -5.25
C VAL A 166 13.90 4.76 -4.37
N GLU A 167 14.24 4.66 -3.09
CA GLU A 167 13.49 3.86 -2.13
C GLU A 167 12.13 4.46 -1.74
N GLY A 168 11.98 5.80 -1.75
CA GLY A 168 10.72 6.43 -1.35
C GLY A 168 10.79 7.95 -1.27
N TRP A 169 9.79 8.55 -0.61
CA TRP A 169 9.61 10.00 -0.54
C TRP A 169 10.83 10.77 -0.02
N ALA A 170 11.44 10.34 1.08
CA ALA A 170 12.53 11.08 1.71
C ALA A 170 13.74 11.25 0.78
N GLN A 171 14.08 10.20 0.01
CA GLN A 171 15.15 10.29 -0.99
C GLN A 171 14.74 11.15 -2.16
N SER A 172 13.50 11.00 -2.67
CA SER A 172 12.96 11.82 -3.76
C SER A 172 13.03 13.31 -3.42
N ALA A 173 12.50 13.69 -2.26
CA ALA A 173 12.51 15.08 -1.79
C ALA A 173 13.93 15.64 -1.67
N THR A 174 14.86 14.86 -1.11
CA THR A 174 16.27 15.25 -1.00
C THR A 174 16.91 15.48 -2.37
N LEU A 175 16.68 14.64 -3.34
CA LEU A 175 17.23 14.79 -4.70
C LEU A 175 16.67 16.04 -5.41
N VAL A 176 15.37 16.32 -5.23
CA VAL A 176 14.76 17.57 -5.77
C VAL A 176 15.36 18.78 -5.09
N GLN A 177 15.48 18.80 -3.75
CA GLN A 177 16.10 19.93 -3.01
C GLN A 177 17.53 20.21 -3.49
N GLN A 178 18.31 19.17 -3.71
CA GLN A 178 19.68 19.27 -4.19
C GLN A 178 19.78 19.64 -5.68
N GLY A 179 18.67 19.69 -6.41
CA GLY A 179 18.65 19.92 -7.87
C GLY A 179 19.28 18.78 -8.68
N ARG A 180 19.36 17.58 -8.11
CA ARG A 180 19.89 16.37 -8.81
C ARG A 180 18.85 15.74 -9.71
N VAL A 181 17.57 15.99 -9.46
CA VAL A 181 16.43 15.71 -10.32
C VAL A 181 15.54 16.94 -10.41
N ASP A 182 14.76 17.06 -11.48
CA ASP A 182 13.90 18.23 -11.73
C ASP A 182 12.65 18.24 -10.82
N ALA A 183 12.09 17.04 -10.57
CA ALA A 183 10.84 16.89 -9.84
C ALA A 183 10.71 15.49 -9.21
N THR A 184 9.66 15.32 -8.40
CA THR A 184 9.09 14.02 -8.04
C THR A 184 7.57 14.07 -8.15
N VAL A 185 6.93 12.94 -8.37
CA VAL A 185 5.47 12.79 -8.26
C VAL A 185 5.20 12.00 -6.98
N ASN A 186 4.28 12.47 -6.15
CA ASN A 186 3.91 11.78 -4.92
C ASN A 186 2.49 12.13 -4.49
N ASP A 187 2.04 11.59 -3.37
CA ASP A 187 0.75 11.90 -2.78
C ASP A 187 0.73 13.32 -2.19
N LYS A 188 -0.38 14.02 -2.38
CA LYS A 188 -0.57 15.38 -1.84
C LYS A 188 -0.50 15.42 -0.32
N LEU A 189 -1.05 14.42 0.38
CA LEU A 189 -1.01 14.36 1.85
C LEU A 189 0.41 14.19 2.37
N THR A 190 1.26 13.42 1.66
CA THR A 190 2.70 13.31 1.94
C THR A 190 3.38 14.67 1.86
N TYR A 191 3.14 15.41 0.78
CA TYR A 191 3.71 16.74 0.63
C TYR A 191 3.23 17.73 1.71
N LEU A 192 1.93 17.70 2.05
CA LEU A 192 1.37 18.60 3.06
C LEU A 192 1.96 18.34 4.45
N ASP A 193 2.11 17.05 4.85
CA ASP A 193 2.80 16.70 6.10
C ASP A 193 4.26 17.15 6.07
N TYR A 194 4.94 16.90 4.95
CA TYR A 194 6.34 17.31 4.78
C TYR A 194 6.52 18.84 4.88
N ALA A 195 5.68 19.61 4.20
CA ALA A 195 5.74 21.08 4.23
C ALA A 195 5.42 21.63 5.64
N LYS A 196 4.51 21.00 6.38
CA LYS A 196 4.20 21.36 7.77
C LYS A 196 5.38 21.11 8.71
N ASN A 197 6.09 19.99 8.54
CA ASN A 197 7.21 19.60 9.41
C ASN A 197 8.57 20.16 8.95
N THR A 198 8.65 20.69 7.71
CA THR A 198 9.86 21.25 7.12
C THR A 198 9.49 22.54 6.35
N PRO A 199 9.11 23.63 7.06
CA PRO A 199 8.57 24.87 6.43
C PRO A 199 9.50 25.46 5.38
N ASP A 200 10.81 25.42 5.61
CA ASP A 200 11.84 26.00 4.74
C ASP A 200 12.47 24.96 3.81
N SER A 201 11.71 23.94 3.43
CA SER A 201 12.22 22.85 2.58
C SER A 201 12.71 23.31 1.21
N GLY A 202 12.30 24.48 0.73
CA GLY A 202 12.59 24.95 -0.61
C GLY A 202 11.86 24.15 -1.72
N LEU A 203 10.80 23.41 -1.36
CA LEU A 203 9.97 22.65 -2.29
C LEU A 203 8.57 23.28 -2.41
N LYS A 204 7.90 23.02 -3.55
CA LYS A 204 6.51 23.39 -3.79
C LYS A 204 5.78 22.33 -4.60
N VAL A 205 4.45 22.28 -4.47
CA VAL A 205 3.58 21.63 -5.47
C VAL A 205 3.55 22.51 -6.71
N ALA A 206 3.97 21.95 -7.85
CA ALA A 206 3.94 22.61 -9.14
C ALA A 206 2.67 22.28 -9.93
N ALA A 207 2.12 21.08 -9.76
CA ALA A 207 0.89 20.62 -10.40
C ALA A 207 0.18 19.56 -9.56
N GLU A 208 -1.14 19.47 -9.71
CA GLU A 208 -1.97 18.39 -9.15
C GLU A 208 -2.57 17.56 -10.29
N ALA A 209 -2.68 16.25 -10.08
CA ALA A 209 -3.41 15.39 -11.00
C ALA A 209 -4.91 15.73 -10.95
N PRO A 210 -5.62 15.69 -12.09
CA PRO A 210 -7.06 16.00 -12.11
C PRO A 210 -7.91 14.91 -11.44
N GLU A 211 -7.39 13.70 -11.37
CA GLU A 211 -8.09 12.55 -10.82
C GLU A 211 -7.70 12.30 -9.36
N LYS A 212 -8.68 11.91 -8.56
CA LYS A 212 -8.44 11.46 -7.19
C LYS A 212 -7.94 10.02 -7.19
N THR A 213 -7.14 9.71 -6.20
CA THR A 213 -6.63 8.37 -5.92
C THR A 213 -7.25 7.84 -4.65
N GLU A 214 -7.81 6.66 -4.71
CA GLU A 214 -8.31 5.92 -3.55
C GLU A 214 -7.26 4.90 -3.11
N SER A 215 -6.98 4.83 -1.81
CA SER A 215 -6.05 3.85 -1.23
C SER A 215 -6.76 2.91 -0.28
N ALA A 216 -6.34 1.63 -0.30
CA ALA A 216 -6.96 0.55 0.46
C ALA A 216 -5.93 -0.45 0.99
N MET A 217 -6.35 -1.32 1.92
CA MET A 217 -5.57 -2.49 2.30
C MET A 217 -5.60 -3.52 1.16
N VAL A 218 -4.47 -4.21 0.96
CA VAL A 218 -4.29 -5.14 -0.16
C VAL A 218 -4.07 -6.55 0.35
N PHE A 219 -4.71 -7.50 -0.32
CA PHE A 219 -4.66 -8.92 0.01
C PHE A 219 -4.26 -9.75 -1.22
N ARG A 220 -3.75 -10.95 -0.99
CA ARG A 220 -3.56 -11.92 -2.09
C ARG A 220 -4.89 -12.18 -2.79
N LYS A 221 -4.83 -12.37 -4.10
CA LYS A 221 -6.01 -12.73 -4.88
C LYS A 221 -6.68 -13.98 -4.34
N GLY A 222 -7.99 -13.92 -4.15
CA GLY A 222 -8.79 -14.99 -3.57
C GLY A 222 -8.88 -15.00 -2.04
N SER A 223 -8.33 -13.97 -1.33
CA SER A 223 -8.49 -13.81 0.12
C SER A 223 -9.84 -13.15 0.47
N THR A 224 -10.93 -13.69 -0.06
CA THR A 224 -12.26 -13.04 -0.03
C THR A 224 -12.85 -12.95 1.38
N GLU A 225 -12.62 -13.98 2.22
CA GLU A 225 -13.12 -13.98 3.60
C GLU A 225 -12.42 -12.94 4.47
N LEU A 226 -11.08 -12.83 4.36
CA LEU A 226 -10.33 -11.83 5.09
C LEU A 226 -10.66 -10.41 4.60
N THR A 227 -10.76 -10.21 3.29
CA THR A 227 -11.15 -8.93 2.69
C THR A 227 -12.53 -8.48 3.17
N ALA A 228 -13.53 -9.36 3.14
CA ALA A 228 -14.88 -9.05 3.61
C ALA A 228 -14.92 -8.74 5.13
N ALA A 229 -14.12 -9.45 5.93
CA ALA A 229 -14.02 -9.17 7.37
C ALA A 229 -13.35 -7.80 7.64
N VAL A 230 -12.34 -7.42 6.85
CA VAL A 230 -11.70 -6.10 6.93
C VAL A 230 -12.65 -5.00 6.45
N ASP A 231 -13.42 -5.21 5.39
CA ASP A 231 -14.44 -4.27 4.91
C ASP A 231 -15.49 -3.99 5.99
N LYS A 232 -15.95 -5.04 6.65
CA LYS A 232 -16.86 -4.88 7.79
C LYS A 232 -16.21 -4.09 8.92
N ALA A 233 -14.96 -4.38 9.26
CA ALA A 233 -14.22 -3.65 10.29
C ALA A 233 -14.08 -2.16 9.93
N LEU A 234 -13.72 -1.84 8.68
CA LEU A 234 -13.63 -0.44 8.20
C LEU A 234 -14.98 0.27 8.25
N ALA A 235 -16.07 -0.41 7.87
CA ALA A 235 -17.42 0.14 7.97
C ALA A 235 -17.82 0.44 9.44
N ASP A 236 -17.54 -0.47 10.36
CA ASP A 236 -17.78 -0.28 11.80
C ASP A 236 -16.95 0.89 12.36
N LEU A 237 -15.66 1.02 11.98
CA LEU A 237 -14.77 2.11 12.36
C LEU A 237 -15.15 3.47 11.76
N LYS A 238 -15.74 3.46 10.57
CA LYS A 238 -16.31 4.66 9.94
C LYS A 238 -17.56 5.10 10.70
N ALA A 239 -18.45 4.16 11.00
CA ALA A 239 -19.73 4.43 11.69
C ALA A 239 -19.52 4.94 13.14
N ASP A 240 -18.52 4.44 13.86
CA ASP A 240 -18.20 4.89 15.22
C ASP A 240 -17.30 6.14 15.29
N GLY A 241 -16.90 6.68 14.13
CA GLY A 241 -16.10 7.88 13.98
C GLY A 241 -14.61 7.70 14.23
N THR A 242 -14.13 6.46 14.40
CA THR A 242 -12.70 6.18 14.63
C THR A 242 -11.85 6.61 13.45
N LEU A 243 -12.27 6.30 12.19
CA LEU A 243 -11.52 6.70 10.99
C LEU A 243 -11.39 8.21 10.89
N ALA A 244 -12.47 8.96 11.12
CA ALA A 244 -12.45 10.41 11.11
C ALA A 244 -11.50 10.99 12.17
N LYS A 245 -11.49 10.45 13.40
CA LYS A 245 -10.56 10.88 14.46
C LYS A 245 -9.09 10.63 14.10
N ILE A 246 -8.78 9.47 13.53
CA ILE A 246 -7.42 9.17 13.06
C ILE A 246 -7.06 10.15 11.94
N SER A 247 -7.95 10.38 10.99
CA SER A 247 -7.72 11.33 9.88
C SER A 247 -7.46 12.75 10.37
N GLU A 248 -8.30 13.26 11.28
CA GLU A 248 -8.12 14.59 11.87
C GLU A 248 -6.79 14.73 12.62
N LYS A 249 -6.34 13.68 13.31
CA LYS A 249 -5.06 13.66 14.01
C LYS A 249 -3.87 13.95 13.07
N TYR A 250 -3.85 13.32 11.90
CA TYR A 250 -2.74 13.42 10.96
C TYR A 250 -2.88 14.59 9.98
N PHE A 251 -4.08 14.87 9.52
CA PHE A 251 -4.33 15.80 8.41
C PHE A 251 -5.11 17.06 8.80
N GLY A 252 -5.71 17.12 9.99
CA GLY A 252 -6.59 18.21 10.39
C GLY A 252 -7.92 18.23 9.60
N ALA A 253 -8.23 17.17 8.87
CA ALA A 253 -9.43 16.98 8.07
C ALA A 253 -9.74 15.50 7.89
N ASP A 254 -11.00 15.18 7.53
CA ASP A 254 -11.41 13.81 7.23
C ASP A 254 -11.14 13.48 5.75
N VAL A 255 -10.06 12.73 5.48
CA VAL A 255 -9.63 12.24 4.16
C VAL A 255 -10.17 10.82 3.84
N THR A 256 -11.08 10.31 4.68
CA THR A 256 -11.67 8.97 4.52
C THR A 256 -13.00 8.96 3.76
N LYS A 257 -13.37 10.09 3.14
CA LYS A 257 -14.64 10.32 2.43
C LYS A 257 -14.44 10.43 0.95
#